data_cc50209ce89e26ec20a409480e4bda4d
#
_entry.id   cc50209ce89e26ec20a409480e4bda4d
#
_cell.length_a   1.000
_cell.length_b   1.000
_cell.length_c   1.000
_cell.angle_alpha   90.00
_cell.angle_beta   90.00
_cell.angle_gamma   90.00
#
_symmetry.space_group_name_H-M   'P 1'
#
loop_
_entity.id
_entity.type
_entity.pdbx_description
1 polymer ?
#
loop_
_entity_poly.entity_id
_entity_poly.type
_entity_poly.pdbx_seq_one_letter_code
_entity_poly.pdbx_strand_id
1 'polypeptide(L)'
;EVSAMNYDKEYFVKLLEKLVLPLKQHYSPKGANLYLGHTGAAYEDRTIPMEGFSRVLWGLVPLWAGGGNIDGFSEIYASGLTAGTDPSSDEYWGGFRKGDQKFVEIAAISYGLLLAPDKLWEPLSDTAKENLSAYLRLSNNYEVSDNNWRMFPVLVNLALKSLNQPYDQHLIDYGLERLDSFYLGNGWYKDGVTEQRDYYIPFALHFYSLIYAKVCANDDPERCALFKERAEEFAKEYIYWFDSKGRALVYGRSLTYRFAQAAFWSACLYADVDVFSYGIVKGIIVRHFEEWFQNPITDNGGVLTIGYRYPNLHMSESYNSPGSPYWSLKAFILLALPDEHPFWQAEAEPLPQLNKNKFLKEAQMIIQHDGDKAVSYT
;
A
#
# COMPACT_ATOMS: atom_id res chain seq x y z
N GLU A 1 -8.03 37.76 -2.15
CA GLU A 1 -6.88 36.89 -2.52
C GLU A 1 -7.13 35.50 -1.92
N VAL A 2 -7.51 34.56 -2.74
CA VAL A 2 -7.55 33.14 -2.32
C VAL A 2 -6.08 32.74 -2.17
N SER A 3 -5.61 32.57 -0.95
CA SER A 3 -4.27 32.06 -0.67
C SER A 3 -4.14 30.73 -1.41
N ALA A 4 -3.15 30.62 -2.28
CA ALA A 4 -2.86 29.37 -2.96
C ALA A 4 -2.64 28.29 -1.89
N MET A 5 -3.37 27.16 -2.00
CA MET A 5 -3.26 26.08 -1.02
C MET A 5 -1.84 25.50 -1.09
N ASN A 6 -1.18 25.41 0.06
CA ASN A 6 0.16 24.86 0.16
C ASN A 6 0.06 23.34 0.34
N TYR A 7 0.50 22.58 -0.66
CA TYR A 7 0.54 21.11 -0.64
C TYR A 7 1.89 20.60 -0.12
N ASP A 8 2.23 21.01 1.09
CA ASP A 8 3.43 20.60 1.78
C ASP A 8 3.23 19.27 2.57
N LYS A 9 4.24 18.87 3.31
CA LYS A 9 4.16 17.65 4.13
C LYS A 9 3.01 17.70 5.13
N GLU A 10 2.77 18.85 5.73
CA GLU A 10 1.67 19.04 6.70
C GLU A 10 0.30 18.78 6.09
N TYR A 11 0.09 19.18 4.84
CA TYR A 11 -1.15 18.90 4.12
C TYR A 11 -1.46 17.40 4.09
N PHE A 12 -0.47 16.57 3.74
CA PHE A 12 -0.62 15.11 3.67
C PHE A 12 -0.76 14.48 5.05
N VAL A 13 -0.04 14.99 6.05
CA VAL A 13 -0.18 14.53 7.43
C VAL A 13 -1.61 14.76 7.94
N LYS A 14 -2.18 15.93 7.67
CA LYS A 14 -3.56 16.26 8.06
C LYS A 14 -4.59 15.36 7.37
N LEU A 15 -4.38 15.02 6.10
CA LEU A 15 -5.25 14.06 5.41
C LEU A 15 -5.20 12.68 6.07
N LEU A 16 -4.01 12.21 6.41
CA LEU A 16 -3.85 10.93 7.10
C LEU A 16 -4.50 10.97 8.49
N GLU A 17 -4.28 12.03 9.25
CA GLU A 17 -4.93 12.22 10.56
C GLU A 17 -6.45 12.13 10.46
N LYS A 18 -7.04 12.80 9.48
CA LYS A 18 -8.49 12.75 9.24
C LYS A 18 -9.00 11.33 9.02
N LEU A 19 -8.19 10.49 8.37
CA LEU A 19 -8.56 9.11 8.07
C LEU A 19 -8.35 8.16 9.25
N VAL A 20 -7.35 8.39 10.10
CA VAL A 20 -6.96 7.43 11.13
C VAL A 20 -7.46 7.78 12.54
N LEU A 21 -7.59 9.08 12.88
CA LEU A 21 -8.08 9.48 14.21
C LEU A 21 -9.45 8.87 14.56
N PRO A 22 -10.42 8.79 13.62
CA PRO A 22 -11.71 8.14 13.93
C PRO A 22 -11.59 6.67 14.30
N LEU A 23 -10.51 6.00 13.95
CA LEU A 23 -10.31 4.57 14.19
C LEU A 23 -9.89 4.26 15.62
N LYS A 24 -9.32 5.24 16.32
CA LYS A 24 -8.65 5.02 17.61
C LYS A 24 -9.57 4.37 18.64
N GLN A 25 -10.83 4.73 18.67
CA GLN A 25 -11.83 4.19 19.60
C GLN A 25 -12.27 2.75 19.30
N HIS A 26 -11.92 2.21 18.14
CA HIS A 26 -12.39 0.92 17.66
C HIS A 26 -11.37 -0.21 17.86
N TYR A 27 -10.19 0.09 18.40
CA TYR A 27 -9.19 -0.94 18.72
C TYR A 27 -9.63 -1.77 19.92
N SER A 28 -9.26 -3.05 19.90
CA SER A 28 -9.45 -3.97 21.04
C SER A 28 -8.65 -3.52 22.27
N PRO A 29 -8.96 -4.04 23.46
CA PRO A 29 -8.28 -3.62 24.70
C PRO A 29 -6.76 -3.71 24.67
N LYS A 30 -6.21 -4.76 24.03
CA LYS A 30 -4.75 -4.94 23.87
C LYS A 30 -4.22 -4.39 22.54
N GLY A 31 -5.09 -3.89 21.68
CA GLY A 31 -4.72 -3.21 20.45
C GLY A 31 -4.45 -4.09 19.23
N ALA A 32 -4.57 -5.42 19.34
CA ALA A 32 -4.24 -6.34 18.25
C ALA A 32 -5.31 -6.41 17.16
N ASN A 33 -6.50 -5.91 17.42
CA ASN A 33 -7.66 -5.98 16.53
C ASN A 33 -8.29 -4.60 16.36
N LEU A 34 -8.77 -4.32 15.15
CA LEU A 34 -9.50 -3.09 14.83
C LEU A 34 -10.87 -3.45 14.27
N TYR A 35 -11.93 -3.14 14.99
CA TYR A 35 -13.30 -3.49 14.65
C TYR A 35 -14.01 -2.32 13.96
N LEU A 36 -14.20 -2.41 12.65
CA LEU A 36 -14.72 -1.32 11.82
C LEU A 36 -16.11 -1.56 11.25
N GLY A 37 -16.70 -2.72 11.51
CA GLY A 37 -18.03 -3.05 11.03
C GLY A 37 -18.34 -4.53 11.19
N HIS A 38 -19.44 -4.96 10.55
CA HIS A 38 -20.01 -6.28 10.75
C HIS A 38 -20.20 -7.07 9.46
N THR A 39 -19.69 -6.60 8.31
CA THR A 39 -19.73 -7.36 7.07
C THR A 39 -18.67 -8.45 7.10
N GLY A 40 -19.02 -9.64 6.59
CA GLY A 40 -18.11 -10.77 6.50
C GLY A 40 -17.30 -10.78 5.21
N ALA A 41 -16.32 -11.68 5.16
CA ALA A 41 -15.50 -11.96 3.97
C ALA A 41 -15.32 -13.48 3.81
N ALA A 42 -14.66 -13.89 2.73
CA ALA A 42 -14.46 -15.33 2.43
C ALA A 42 -13.45 -16.04 3.34
N TYR A 43 -12.77 -15.31 4.23
CA TYR A 43 -11.80 -15.86 5.19
C TYR A 43 -12.35 -15.81 6.62
N GLU A 44 -11.59 -16.37 7.55
CA GLU A 44 -12.02 -16.49 8.95
C GLU A 44 -12.39 -15.16 9.59
N ASP A 45 -13.49 -15.15 10.34
CA ASP A 45 -13.99 -13.95 11.02
C ASP A 45 -12.93 -13.30 11.94
N ARG A 46 -12.10 -14.12 12.61
CA ARG A 46 -11.01 -13.61 13.47
C ARG A 46 -9.93 -12.84 12.70
N THR A 47 -9.80 -13.07 11.39
CA THR A 47 -8.85 -12.36 10.54
C THR A 47 -9.35 -10.98 10.14
N ILE A 48 -10.65 -10.75 10.13
CA ILE A 48 -11.27 -9.47 9.76
C ILE A 48 -10.73 -8.32 10.62
N PRO A 49 -10.75 -8.38 11.97
CA PRO A 49 -10.21 -7.29 12.77
C PRO A 49 -8.67 -7.21 12.75
N MET A 50 -7.97 -8.28 12.45
CA MET A 50 -6.53 -8.25 12.15
C MET A 50 -6.25 -7.46 10.88
N GLU A 51 -7.05 -7.66 9.84
CA GLU A 51 -6.96 -6.88 8.60
C GLU A 51 -7.14 -5.39 8.89
N GLY A 52 -8.16 -5.03 9.66
CA GLY A 52 -8.37 -3.65 10.10
C GLY A 52 -7.13 -3.08 10.77
N PHE A 53 -6.56 -3.81 11.73
CA PHE A 53 -5.34 -3.42 12.44
C PHE A 53 -4.16 -3.21 11.49
N SER A 54 -3.87 -4.18 10.66
CA SER A 54 -2.64 -4.17 9.83
C SER A 54 -2.68 -3.13 8.72
N ARG A 55 -3.83 -2.89 8.11
CA ARG A 55 -3.93 -1.99 6.94
C ARG A 55 -3.69 -0.53 7.27
N VAL A 56 -3.96 -0.10 8.48
CA VAL A 56 -3.65 1.27 8.93
C VAL A 56 -2.14 1.53 8.91
N LEU A 57 -1.33 0.49 9.06
CA LEU A 57 0.12 0.58 8.99
C LEU A 57 0.64 1.10 7.63
N TRP A 58 -0.08 0.86 6.53
CA TRP A 58 0.35 1.39 5.24
C TRP A 58 0.51 2.92 5.26
N GLY A 59 -0.27 3.62 6.08
CA GLY A 59 -0.17 5.07 6.25
C GLY A 59 0.67 5.49 7.46
N LEU A 60 0.52 4.85 8.60
CA LEU A 60 1.24 5.21 9.83
C LEU A 60 2.74 4.98 9.73
N VAL A 61 3.16 3.89 9.07
CA VAL A 61 4.57 3.54 8.94
C VAL A 61 5.37 4.62 8.21
N PRO A 62 4.99 5.09 7.03
CA PRO A 62 5.73 6.16 6.38
C PRO A 62 5.65 7.49 7.15
N LEU A 63 4.58 7.77 7.86
CA LEU A 63 4.51 8.92 8.76
C LEU A 63 5.64 8.83 9.80
N TRP A 64 5.77 7.70 10.49
CA TRP A 64 6.83 7.49 11.49
C TRP A 64 8.22 7.53 10.86
N ALA A 65 8.42 6.86 9.73
CA ALA A 65 9.70 6.85 9.02
C ALA A 65 10.15 8.26 8.61
N GLY A 66 9.20 9.14 8.29
CA GLY A 66 9.46 10.54 7.97
C GLY A 66 9.58 11.46 9.19
N GLY A 67 9.58 10.92 10.39
CA GLY A 67 9.73 11.69 11.64
C GLY A 67 8.44 12.24 12.23
N GLY A 68 7.28 11.92 11.66
CA GLY A 68 5.98 12.34 12.16
C GLY A 68 5.41 11.41 13.23
N ASN A 69 4.31 11.83 13.85
CA ASN A 69 3.59 11.04 14.84
C ASN A 69 2.13 11.48 14.93
N ILE A 70 1.27 10.56 15.31
CA ILE A 70 -0.10 10.81 15.72
C ILE A 70 -0.27 10.18 17.10
N ASP A 71 -0.60 10.98 18.11
CA ASP A 71 -0.60 10.57 19.51
C ASP A 71 -1.37 9.28 19.78
N GLY A 72 -0.73 8.36 20.49
CA GLY A 72 -1.31 7.11 20.97
C GLY A 72 -1.22 5.93 20.00
N PHE A 73 -0.97 6.16 18.71
CA PHE A 73 -0.96 5.06 17.74
C PHE A 73 0.27 4.15 17.87
N SER A 74 1.46 4.70 18.09
CA SER A 74 2.66 3.86 18.25
C SER A 74 2.54 2.92 19.45
N GLU A 75 1.95 3.37 20.53
CA GLU A 75 1.69 2.56 21.74
C GLU A 75 0.65 1.46 21.46
N ILE A 76 -0.43 1.80 20.76
CA ILE A 76 -1.44 0.81 20.34
C ILE A 76 -0.80 -0.29 19.50
N TYR A 77 0.04 0.09 18.54
CA TYR A 77 0.66 -0.88 17.62
C TYR A 77 1.74 -1.74 18.29
N ALA A 78 2.54 -1.19 19.21
CA ALA A 78 3.47 -1.98 19.99
C ALA A 78 2.72 -2.99 20.88
N SER A 79 1.65 -2.57 21.54
CA SER A 79 0.78 -3.44 22.33
C SER A 79 0.08 -4.49 21.46
N GLY A 80 -0.44 -4.08 20.32
CA GLY A 80 -1.16 -4.96 19.39
C GLY A 80 -0.26 -6.03 18.78
N LEU A 81 0.96 -5.70 18.41
CA LEU A 81 1.94 -6.68 17.92
C LEU A 81 2.32 -7.67 19.03
N THR A 82 2.45 -7.21 20.26
CA THR A 82 2.71 -8.07 21.41
C THR A 82 1.59 -9.08 21.63
N ALA A 83 0.34 -8.61 21.68
CA ALA A 83 -0.82 -9.46 21.93
C ALA A 83 -1.17 -10.38 20.75
N GLY A 84 -1.12 -9.83 19.53
CA GLY A 84 -1.53 -10.58 18.33
C GLY A 84 -0.61 -11.76 18.00
N THR A 85 0.64 -11.71 18.40
CA THR A 85 1.64 -12.76 18.13
C THR A 85 1.91 -13.68 19.34
N ASP A 86 1.28 -13.43 20.48
CA ASP A 86 1.41 -14.25 21.68
C ASP A 86 0.36 -15.34 21.71
N PRO A 87 0.75 -16.64 21.58
CA PRO A 87 -0.20 -17.75 21.59
C PRO A 87 -1.04 -17.85 22.85
N SER A 88 -0.58 -17.28 23.97
CA SER A 88 -1.32 -17.30 25.23
C SER A 88 -2.28 -16.11 25.40
N SER A 89 -2.23 -15.14 24.50
CA SER A 89 -3.11 -13.98 24.52
C SER A 89 -4.52 -14.30 23.99
N ASP A 90 -5.53 -13.70 24.61
CA ASP A 90 -6.91 -13.75 24.12
C ASP A 90 -7.10 -12.97 22.80
N GLU A 91 -6.11 -12.16 22.40
CA GLU A 91 -6.11 -11.43 21.14
C GLU A 91 -5.14 -12.04 20.10
N TYR A 92 -4.67 -13.27 20.31
CA TYR A 92 -3.80 -13.97 19.38
C TYR A 92 -4.46 -14.13 18.00
N TRP A 93 -3.73 -13.80 16.93
CA TRP A 93 -4.25 -13.86 15.56
C TRP A 93 -4.44 -15.27 15.00
N GLY A 94 -3.88 -16.27 15.66
CA GLY A 94 -3.97 -17.68 15.23
C GLY A 94 -2.89 -18.04 14.21
N GLY A 95 -2.79 -19.35 13.95
CA GLY A 95 -1.83 -19.89 13.00
C GLY A 95 -2.17 -19.61 11.54
N PHE A 96 -1.40 -20.20 10.64
CA PHE A 96 -1.53 -20.02 9.20
C PHE A 96 -2.06 -21.28 8.52
N ARG A 97 -2.52 -21.11 7.30
CA ARG A 97 -2.85 -22.16 6.34
C ARG A 97 -2.42 -21.76 4.94
N LYS A 98 -2.44 -22.69 3.99
CA LYS A 98 -2.17 -22.39 2.58
C LYS A 98 -3.12 -21.31 2.07
N GLY A 99 -2.58 -20.28 1.41
CA GLY A 99 -3.37 -19.19 0.85
C GLY A 99 -4.10 -18.32 1.87
N ASP A 100 -3.60 -18.27 3.09
CA ASP A 100 -4.22 -17.54 4.20
C ASP A 100 -4.26 -16.04 3.94
N GLN A 101 -5.41 -15.41 4.19
CA GLN A 101 -5.53 -13.94 4.12
C GLN A 101 -4.51 -13.23 5.02
N LYS A 102 -4.10 -13.84 6.12
CA LYS A 102 -3.08 -13.27 7.03
C LYS A 102 -1.74 -12.96 6.37
N PHE A 103 -1.42 -13.59 5.24
CA PHE A 103 -0.23 -13.22 4.46
C PHE A 103 -0.26 -11.76 4.01
N VAL A 104 -1.42 -11.28 3.57
CA VAL A 104 -1.61 -9.88 3.17
C VAL A 104 -1.35 -8.96 4.35
N GLU A 105 -1.82 -9.34 5.51
CA GLU A 105 -1.76 -8.51 6.72
C GLU A 105 -0.36 -8.49 7.33
N ILE A 106 0.33 -9.63 7.39
CA ILE A 106 1.73 -9.64 7.89
C ILE A 106 2.70 -8.94 6.92
N ALA A 107 2.32 -8.76 5.65
CA ALA A 107 3.09 -7.95 4.72
C ALA A 107 3.14 -6.48 5.17
N ALA A 108 2.01 -5.92 5.63
CA ALA A 108 1.97 -4.57 6.18
C ALA A 108 2.81 -4.45 7.47
N ILE A 109 2.75 -5.46 8.34
CA ILE A 109 3.57 -5.52 9.55
C ILE A 109 5.07 -5.56 9.18
N SER A 110 5.43 -6.39 8.21
CA SER A 110 6.81 -6.53 7.74
C SER A 110 7.34 -5.23 7.11
N TYR A 111 6.53 -4.58 6.31
CA TYR A 111 6.79 -3.23 5.81
C TYR A 111 7.07 -2.25 6.95
N GLY A 112 6.27 -2.31 8.00
CA GLY A 112 6.48 -1.51 9.21
C GLY A 112 7.81 -1.79 9.91
N LEU A 113 8.17 -3.05 10.03
CA LEU A 113 9.45 -3.45 10.62
C LEU A 113 10.66 -3.03 9.78
N LEU A 114 10.49 -2.96 8.45
CA LEU A 114 11.53 -2.46 7.55
C LEU A 114 11.73 -0.94 7.65
N LEU A 115 10.64 -0.17 7.70
CA LEU A 115 10.69 1.29 7.60
C LEU A 115 10.68 2.00 8.96
N ALA A 116 10.04 1.42 9.97
CA ALA A 116 9.84 2.05 11.28
C ALA A 116 10.10 1.07 12.45
N PRO A 117 11.28 0.40 12.49
CA PRO A 117 11.58 -0.54 13.57
C PRO A 117 11.67 0.13 14.95
N ASP A 118 11.99 1.43 15.00
CA ASP A 118 12.00 2.21 16.23
C ASP A 118 10.63 2.31 16.91
N LYS A 119 9.54 2.17 16.16
CA LYS A 119 8.16 2.19 16.67
C LYS A 119 7.57 0.79 16.90
N LEU A 120 7.93 -0.17 16.06
CA LEU A 120 7.26 -1.46 15.99
C LEU A 120 8.09 -2.64 16.52
N TRP A 121 9.39 -2.47 16.71
CA TRP A 121 10.29 -3.52 17.18
C TRP A 121 11.02 -3.12 18.47
N GLU A 122 11.76 -2.03 18.44
CA GLU A 122 12.61 -1.60 19.57
C GLU A 122 11.84 -1.44 20.88
N PRO A 123 10.60 -0.93 20.92
CA PRO A 123 9.85 -0.79 22.16
C PRO A 123 9.35 -2.12 22.76
N LEU A 124 9.38 -3.21 21.98
CA LEU A 124 8.87 -4.51 22.42
C LEU A 124 9.77 -5.15 23.46
N SER A 125 9.18 -5.91 24.39
CA SER A 125 9.95 -6.76 25.30
C SER A 125 10.68 -7.87 24.52
N ASP A 126 11.67 -8.50 25.13
CA ASP A 126 12.39 -9.62 24.53
C ASP A 126 11.43 -10.77 24.15
N THR A 127 10.49 -11.09 25.04
CA THR A 127 9.46 -12.12 24.76
C THR A 127 8.58 -11.73 23.59
N ALA A 128 8.13 -10.48 23.51
CA ALA A 128 7.31 -9.99 22.40
C ALA A 128 8.08 -10.02 21.07
N LYS A 129 9.38 -9.69 21.08
CA LYS A 129 10.25 -9.81 19.90
C LYS A 129 10.38 -11.25 19.44
N GLU A 130 10.58 -12.18 20.35
CA GLU A 130 10.65 -13.62 20.05
C GLU A 130 9.32 -14.11 19.44
N ASN A 131 8.19 -13.73 20.02
CA ASN A 131 6.87 -14.11 19.54
C ASN A 131 6.59 -13.54 18.16
N LEU A 132 6.89 -12.27 17.93
CA LEU A 132 6.70 -11.63 16.62
C LEU A 132 7.58 -12.31 15.55
N SER A 133 8.85 -12.52 15.86
CA SER A 133 9.78 -13.23 14.97
C SER A 133 9.27 -14.64 14.65
N ALA A 134 8.87 -15.40 15.66
CA ALA A 134 8.34 -16.75 15.49
C ALA A 134 7.05 -16.76 14.68
N TYR A 135 6.16 -15.80 14.90
CA TYR A 135 4.91 -15.67 14.16
C TYR A 135 5.15 -15.42 12.67
N LEU A 136 6.04 -14.49 12.34
CA LEU A 136 6.41 -14.22 10.95
C LEU A 136 7.05 -15.45 10.29
N ARG A 137 7.96 -16.13 10.99
CA ARG A 137 8.61 -17.36 10.47
C ARG A 137 7.64 -18.51 10.28
N LEU A 138 6.59 -18.58 11.10
CA LEU A 138 5.55 -19.60 10.97
C LEU A 138 4.89 -19.56 9.58
N SER A 139 4.70 -18.36 9.03
CA SER A 139 4.12 -18.16 7.70
C SER A 139 4.96 -18.80 6.58
N ASN A 140 6.27 -18.96 6.79
CA ASN A 140 7.18 -19.53 5.79
C ASN A 140 6.90 -21.03 5.50
N ASN A 141 6.11 -21.68 6.34
CA ASN A 141 5.76 -23.09 6.17
C ASN A 141 4.55 -23.31 5.25
N TYR A 142 3.94 -22.24 4.74
CA TYR A 142 2.69 -22.31 4.00
C TYR A 142 2.79 -21.61 2.65
N GLU A 143 2.20 -22.23 1.64
CA GLU A 143 2.16 -21.72 0.27
C GLU A 143 1.27 -20.48 0.14
N VAL A 144 1.69 -19.56 -0.71
CA VAL A 144 0.91 -18.40 -1.16
C VAL A 144 0.49 -18.59 -2.62
N SER A 145 -0.52 -17.83 -3.03
CA SER A 145 -0.96 -17.79 -4.43
C SER A 145 0.16 -17.30 -5.35
N ASP A 146 0.22 -17.84 -6.56
CA ASP A 146 1.26 -17.54 -7.54
C ASP A 146 0.90 -16.30 -8.37
N ASN A 147 0.91 -15.16 -7.68
CA ASN A 147 0.58 -13.84 -8.20
C ASN A 147 1.31 -12.77 -7.38
N ASN A 148 0.73 -11.56 -7.24
CA ASN A 148 1.30 -10.50 -6.39
C ASN A 148 1.61 -10.97 -4.95
N TRP A 149 0.93 -11.99 -4.46
CA TRP A 149 1.16 -12.56 -3.13
C TRP A 149 2.58 -13.11 -2.94
N ARG A 150 3.27 -13.47 -4.02
CA ARG A 150 4.68 -13.91 -3.96
C ARG A 150 5.59 -12.87 -3.28
N MET A 151 5.19 -11.60 -3.31
CA MET A 151 5.95 -10.53 -2.65
C MET A 151 5.75 -10.49 -1.14
N PHE A 152 4.74 -11.13 -0.59
CA PHE A 152 4.51 -11.15 0.86
C PHE A 152 5.61 -11.94 1.61
N PRO A 153 5.96 -13.17 1.23
CA PRO A 153 7.14 -13.84 1.81
C PRO A 153 8.44 -13.07 1.60
N VAL A 154 8.59 -12.35 0.49
CA VAL A 154 9.76 -11.49 0.27
C VAL A 154 9.84 -10.41 1.35
N LEU A 155 8.77 -9.66 1.58
CA LEU A 155 8.74 -8.60 2.60
C LEU A 155 8.94 -9.17 4.00
N VAL A 156 8.29 -10.28 4.33
CA VAL A 156 8.43 -10.94 5.64
C VAL A 156 9.89 -11.31 5.91
N ASN A 157 10.55 -11.95 4.95
CA ASN A 157 11.92 -12.43 5.16
C ASN A 157 12.95 -11.30 5.07
N LEU A 158 12.70 -10.24 4.30
CA LEU A 158 13.49 -9.02 4.35
C LEU A 158 13.41 -8.35 5.73
N ALA A 159 12.21 -8.27 6.31
CA ALA A 159 12.02 -7.72 7.65
C ALA A 159 12.78 -8.53 8.71
N LEU A 160 12.64 -9.85 8.68
CA LEU A 160 13.37 -10.74 9.59
C LEU A 160 14.89 -10.57 9.45
N LYS A 161 15.39 -10.53 8.21
CA LYS A 161 16.81 -10.30 7.93
C LYS A 161 17.28 -8.97 8.51
N SER A 162 16.53 -7.89 8.29
CA SER A 162 16.89 -6.55 8.78
C SER A 162 16.96 -6.45 10.30
N LEU A 163 16.25 -7.32 11.01
CA LEU A 163 16.20 -7.38 12.47
C LEU A 163 17.15 -8.44 13.05
N ASN A 164 18.03 -9.00 12.23
CA ASN A 164 18.94 -10.09 12.61
C ASN A 164 18.23 -11.32 13.19
N GLN A 165 17.03 -11.60 12.67
CA GLN A 165 16.26 -12.78 13.01
C GLN A 165 16.49 -13.90 11.97
N PRO A 166 16.26 -15.17 12.33
CA PRO A 166 16.28 -16.24 11.34
C PRO A 166 15.27 -15.96 10.22
N TYR A 167 15.69 -16.14 8.97
CA TYR A 167 14.86 -15.88 7.79
C TYR A 167 15.17 -16.90 6.71
N ASP A 168 14.34 -16.97 5.69
CA ASP A 168 14.46 -17.88 4.56
C ASP A 168 14.81 -17.11 3.27
N GLN A 169 16.12 -17.14 2.90
CA GLN A 169 16.59 -16.50 1.68
C GLN A 169 15.97 -17.11 0.41
N HIS A 170 15.66 -18.41 0.44
CA HIS A 170 15.04 -19.07 -0.71
C HIS A 170 13.68 -18.45 -1.06
N LEU A 171 12.87 -18.09 -0.05
CA LEU A 171 11.57 -17.46 -0.30
C LEU A 171 11.71 -16.05 -0.88
N ILE A 172 12.76 -15.32 -0.50
CA ILE A 172 13.08 -14.03 -1.14
C ILE A 172 13.42 -14.25 -2.61
N ASP A 173 14.37 -15.12 -2.89
CA ASP A 173 14.85 -15.40 -4.25
C ASP A 173 13.74 -15.94 -5.14
N TYR A 174 12.96 -16.88 -4.64
CA TYR A 174 11.85 -17.49 -5.37
C TYR A 174 10.74 -16.48 -5.68
N GLY A 175 10.37 -15.64 -4.72
CA GLY A 175 9.37 -14.59 -4.91
C GLY A 175 9.80 -13.60 -6.00
N LEU A 176 11.05 -13.17 -5.99
CA LEU A 176 11.61 -12.27 -7.01
C LEU A 176 11.67 -12.93 -8.39
N GLU A 177 12.05 -14.20 -8.45
CA GLU A 177 12.05 -14.98 -9.69
C GLU A 177 10.64 -15.12 -10.27
N ARG A 178 9.65 -15.41 -9.43
CA ARG A 178 8.25 -15.47 -9.86
C ARG A 178 7.77 -14.12 -10.38
N LEU A 179 8.10 -13.05 -9.69
CA LEU A 179 7.76 -11.69 -10.13
C LEU A 179 8.31 -11.41 -11.54
N ASP A 180 9.57 -11.75 -11.82
CA ASP A 180 10.17 -11.60 -13.14
C ASP A 180 9.41 -12.38 -14.21
N SER A 181 8.88 -13.57 -13.86
CA SER A 181 8.10 -14.39 -14.78
C SER A 181 6.74 -13.78 -15.15
N PHE A 182 6.25 -12.84 -14.37
CA PHE A 182 5.00 -12.12 -14.65
C PHE A 182 5.22 -10.87 -15.50
N TYR A 183 6.48 -10.49 -15.75
CA TYR A 183 6.81 -9.27 -16.48
C TYR A 183 6.54 -9.43 -17.98
N LEU A 184 5.83 -8.46 -18.55
CA LEU A 184 5.40 -8.47 -19.94
C LEU A 184 6.24 -7.56 -20.85
N GLY A 185 6.94 -6.59 -20.29
CA GLY A 185 7.65 -5.54 -21.03
C GLY A 185 7.01 -4.17 -20.85
N ASN A 186 7.73 -3.12 -21.23
CA ASN A 186 7.27 -1.73 -21.12
C ASN A 186 6.74 -1.32 -19.75
N GLY A 187 7.28 -1.92 -18.69
CA GLY A 187 6.87 -1.68 -17.31
C GLY A 187 5.63 -2.45 -16.84
N TRP A 188 5.00 -3.22 -17.71
CA TRP A 188 3.80 -3.97 -17.37
C TRP A 188 4.10 -5.36 -16.82
N TYR A 189 3.32 -5.75 -15.83
CA TYR A 189 3.21 -7.12 -15.34
C TYR A 189 1.81 -7.62 -15.61
N LYS A 190 1.62 -8.93 -15.67
CA LYS A 190 0.32 -9.54 -15.39
C LYS A 190 0.30 -9.99 -13.93
N ASP A 191 -0.88 -10.08 -13.33
CA ASP A 191 -0.99 -10.49 -11.94
C ASP A 191 -0.93 -12.01 -11.80
N GLY A 192 0.27 -12.54 -11.87
CA GLY A 192 0.55 -13.95 -11.75
C GLY A 192 0.23 -14.73 -13.01
N VAL A 193 -0.36 -15.90 -12.83
CA VAL A 193 -0.68 -16.84 -13.91
C VAL A 193 -1.96 -16.45 -14.67
N THR A 194 -2.68 -15.43 -14.20
CA THR A 194 -3.88 -14.90 -14.86
C THR A 194 -3.51 -13.86 -15.92
N GLU A 195 -4.48 -13.46 -16.73
CA GLU A 195 -4.30 -12.40 -17.73
C GLU A 195 -4.71 -11.01 -17.20
N GLN A 196 -4.82 -10.85 -15.88
CA GLN A 196 -5.27 -9.59 -15.28
C GLN A 196 -4.18 -8.52 -15.31
N ARG A 197 -4.52 -7.34 -15.84
CA ARG A 197 -3.73 -6.11 -15.82
C ARG A 197 -4.64 -5.01 -15.33
N ASP A 198 -4.68 -4.82 -14.04
CA ASP A 198 -5.53 -3.87 -13.33
C ASP A 198 -4.71 -3.09 -12.29
N TYR A 199 -5.36 -2.49 -11.32
CA TYR A 199 -4.67 -1.69 -10.30
C TYR A 199 -3.71 -2.48 -9.42
N TYR A 200 -3.76 -3.82 -9.41
CA TYR A 200 -2.74 -4.63 -8.73
C TYR A 200 -1.35 -4.47 -9.34
N ILE A 201 -1.26 -4.02 -10.60
CA ILE A 201 0.04 -3.73 -11.20
C ILE A 201 0.68 -2.51 -10.51
N PRO A 202 0.04 -1.33 -10.44
CA PRO A 202 0.63 -0.17 -9.76
C PRO A 202 0.63 -0.27 -8.23
N PHE A 203 -0.44 -0.75 -7.59
CA PHE A 203 -0.50 -0.69 -6.12
C PHE A 203 0.03 -1.93 -5.40
N ALA A 204 0.39 -2.98 -6.13
CA ALA A 204 0.99 -4.19 -5.57
C ALA A 204 2.33 -4.51 -6.22
N LEU A 205 2.35 -5.01 -7.45
CA LEU A 205 3.59 -5.48 -8.09
C LEU A 205 4.67 -4.40 -8.15
N HIS A 206 4.37 -3.22 -8.67
CA HIS A 206 5.31 -2.10 -8.64
C HIS A 206 5.53 -1.55 -7.24
N PHE A 207 4.50 -1.43 -6.45
CA PHE A 207 4.60 -0.88 -5.11
C PHE A 207 5.60 -1.65 -4.24
N TYR A 208 5.47 -2.99 -4.19
CA TYR A 208 6.39 -3.83 -3.44
C TYR A 208 7.79 -3.87 -4.04
N SER A 209 7.88 -3.87 -5.38
CA SER A 209 9.17 -3.79 -6.07
C SER A 209 9.92 -2.50 -5.75
N LEU A 210 9.22 -1.38 -5.60
CA LEU A 210 9.82 -0.09 -5.26
C LEU A 210 10.23 -0.03 -3.79
N ILE A 211 9.50 -0.68 -2.88
CA ILE A 211 9.96 -0.87 -1.50
C ILE A 211 11.28 -1.65 -1.51
N TYR A 212 11.33 -2.76 -2.23
CA TYR A 212 12.56 -3.56 -2.40
C TYR A 212 13.70 -2.71 -2.94
N ALA A 213 13.44 -1.93 -4.00
CA ALA A 213 14.44 -1.08 -4.64
C ALA A 213 15.05 -0.05 -3.69
N LYS A 214 14.27 0.45 -2.73
CA LYS A 214 14.76 1.39 -1.71
C LYS A 214 15.51 0.69 -0.59
N VAL A 215 14.92 -0.36 -0.04
CA VAL A 215 15.45 -1.07 1.14
C VAL A 215 16.71 -1.87 0.80
N CYS A 216 16.77 -2.48 -0.38
CA CYS A 216 17.85 -3.36 -0.81
C CYS A 216 18.86 -2.69 -1.76
N ALA A 217 18.87 -1.37 -1.85
CA ALA A 217 19.69 -0.62 -2.81
C ALA A 217 21.19 -0.99 -2.73
N ASN A 218 21.72 -1.23 -1.54
CA ASN A 218 23.12 -1.58 -1.33
C ASN A 218 23.38 -3.08 -1.48
N ASP A 219 22.42 -3.93 -1.15
CA ASP A 219 22.60 -5.39 -1.14
C ASP A 219 22.34 -6.02 -2.50
N ASP A 220 21.45 -5.42 -3.30
CA ASP A 220 21.04 -5.93 -4.62
C ASP A 220 20.89 -4.78 -5.64
N PRO A 221 21.97 -4.07 -5.96
CA PRO A 221 21.89 -2.85 -6.77
C PRO A 221 21.38 -3.09 -8.18
N GLU A 222 21.69 -4.23 -8.80
CA GLU A 222 21.25 -4.54 -10.16
C GLU A 222 19.74 -4.72 -10.23
N ARG A 223 19.15 -5.50 -9.32
CA ARG A 223 17.70 -5.71 -9.29
C ARG A 223 16.96 -4.42 -8.89
N CYS A 224 17.51 -3.66 -7.96
CA CYS A 224 16.94 -2.38 -7.58
C CYS A 224 16.88 -1.40 -8.74
N ALA A 225 17.95 -1.32 -9.55
CA ALA A 225 17.99 -0.52 -10.76
C ALA A 225 16.96 -1.02 -11.80
N LEU A 226 16.84 -2.33 -11.97
CA LEU A 226 15.87 -2.95 -12.87
C LEU A 226 14.43 -2.62 -12.48
N PHE A 227 14.09 -2.69 -11.20
CA PHE A 227 12.76 -2.35 -10.72
C PHE A 227 12.42 -0.88 -10.93
N LYS A 228 13.40 0.01 -10.75
CA LYS A 228 13.21 1.45 -11.01
C LYS A 228 13.01 1.71 -12.51
N GLU A 229 13.78 1.06 -13.36
CA GLU A 229 13.63 1.15 -14.82
C GLU A 229 12.25 0.69 -15.28
N ARG A 230 11.77 -0.46 -14.77
CA ARG A 230 10.42 -0.95 -15.06
C ARG A 230 9.34 0.02 -14.59
N ALA A 231 9.53 0.66 -13.43
CA ALA A 231 8.60 1.67 -12.93
C ALA A 231 8.60 2.94 -13.79
N GLU A 232 9.77 3.39 -14.29
CA GLU A 232 9.85 4.52 -15.23
C GLU A 232 9.06 4.23 -16.51
N GLU A 233 9.24 3.05 -17.08
CA GLU A 233 8.52 2.62 -18.27
C GLU A 233 7.01 2.56 -18.03
N PHE A 234 6.60 1.98 -16.91
CA PHE A 234 5.20 1.88 -16.53
C PHE A 234 4.57 3.27 -16.33
N ALA A 235 5.26 4.19 -15.68
CA ALA A 235 4.78 5.53 -15.40
C ALA A 235 4.38 6.29 -16.67
N LYS A 236 5.13 6.11 -17.77
CA LYS A 236 4.86 6.76 -19.07
C LYS A 236 3.54 6.31 -19.68
N GLU A 237 3.06 5.14 -19.32
CA GLU A 237 1.78 4.60 -19.77
C GLU A 237 0.67 4.77 -18.73
N TYR A 238 0.98 4.57 -17.45
CA TYR A 238 0.01 4.67 -16.37
C TYR A 238 -0.58 6.09 -16.23
N ILE A 239 0.19 7.13 -16.60
CA ILE A 239 -0.29 8.51 -16.57
C ILE A 239 -1.54 8.70 -17.44
N TYR A 240 -1.72 7.90 -18.49
CA TYR A 240 -2.91 7.93 -19.34
C TYR A 240 -4.18 7.47 -18.62
N TRP A 241 -4.05 6.78 -17.49
CA TRP A 241 -5.21 6.35 -16.69
C TRP A 241 -5.78 7.49 -15.84
N PHE A 242 -5.12 8.64 -15.81
CA PHE A 242 -5.53 9.80 -15.00
C PHE A 242 -5.99 10.94 -15.91
N ASP A 243 -7.11 11.58 -15.55
CA ASP A 243 -7.56 12.80 -16.22
C ASP A 243 -7.04 14.05 -15.51
N SER A 244 -7.30 15.22 -16.11
CA SER A 244 -6.84 16.52 -15.60
C SER A 244 -7.48 16.92 -14.26
N LYS A 245 -8.56 16.22 -13.86
CA LYS A 245 -9.26 16.45 -12.59
C LYS A 245 -8.80 15.51 -11.47
N GLY A 246 -7.84 14.64 -11.76
CA GLY A 246 -7.31 13.66 -10.80
C GLY A 246 -8.08 12.36 -10.71
N ARG A 247 -9.09 12.16 -11.55
CA ARG A 247 -9.83 10.89 -11.58
C ARG A 247 -9.03 9.85 -12.34
N ALA A 248 -9.04 8.62 -11.83
CA ALA A 248 -8.44 7.47 -12.51
C ALA A 248 -9.52 6.60 -13.16
N LEU A 249 -9.12 5.76 -14.13
CA LEU A 249 -10.03 4.86 -14.80
C LEU A 249 -10.81 3.99 -13.82
N VAL A 250 -12.11 3.82 -14.08
CA VAL A 250 -12.95 2.86 -13.39
C VAL A 250 -12.81 1.53 -14.13
N TYR A 251 -11.83 0.72 -13.70
CA TYR A 251 -11.44 -0.49 -14.40
C TYR A 251 -10.95 -1.58 -13.44
N GLY A 252 -11.35 -2.82 -13.71
CA GLY A 252 -10.89 -3.99 -12.99
C GLY A 252 -11.54 -4.16 -11.61
N ARG A 253 -10.82 -4.88 -10.76
CA ARG A 253 -11.26 -5.29 -9.42
C ARG A 253 -10.71 -4.38 -8.32
N SER A 254 -11.25 -4.59 -7.10
CA SER A 254 -10.79 -3.93 -5.87
C SER A 254 -10.88 -2.41 -5.92
N LEU A 255 -11.92 -1.90 -6.58
CA LEU A 255 -12.14 -0.46 -6.74
C LEU A 255 -12.46 0.23 -5.41
N THR A 256 -12.88 -0.52 -4.40
CA THR A 256 -13.09 0.00 -3.03
C THR A 256 -11.81 0.51 -2.37
N TYR A 257 -10.64 0.17 -2.92
CA TYR A 257 -9.36 0.70 -2.44
C TYR A 257 -9.07 2.13 -2.94
N ARG A 258 -9.96 2.68 -3.73
CA ARG A 258 -10.06 4.10 -4.11
C ARG A 258 -8.69 4.74 -4.40
N PHE A 259 -8.21 5.63 -3.53
CA PHE A 259 -6.98 6.38 -3.76
C PHE A 259 -5.69 5.56 -3.65
N ALA A 260 -5.76 4.25 -3.40
CA ALA A 260 -4.64 3.35 -3.70
C ALA A 260 -4.22 3.45 -5.18
N GLN A 261 -5.09 3.92 -6.04
CA GLN A 261 -4.78 4.26 -7.44
C GLN A 261 -3.58 5.21 -7.57
N ALA A 262 -3.36 6.08 -6.58
CA ALA A 262 -2.21 7.00 -6.55
C ALA A 262 -0.98 6.43 -5.84
N ALA A 263 -1.06 5.26 -5.24
CA ALA A 263 0.04 4.68 -4.46
C ALA A 263 1.33 4.50 -5.28
N PHE A 264 1.22 4.16 -6.56
CA PHE A 264 2.37 4.04 -7.45
C PHE A 264 3.16 5.35 -7.56
N TRP A 265 2.47 6.49 -7.74
CA TRP A 265 3.13 7.79 -7.85
C TRP A 265 3.86 8.16 -6.56
N SER A 266 3.25 7.88 -5.44
CA SER A 266 3.83 8.08 -4.11
C SER A 266 5.05 7.17 -3.89
N ALA A 267 4.98 5.90 -4.31
CA ALA A 267 6.09 4.96 -4.23
C ALA A 267 7.24 5.32 -5.16
N CYS A 268 6.97 5.92 -6.32
CA CYS A 268 8.00 6.45 -7.20
C CYS A 268 8.83 7.55 -6.51
N LEU A 269 8.18 8.44 -5.77
CA LEU A 269 8.88 9.44 -4.97
C LEU A 269 9.75 8.79 -3.89
N TYR A 270 9.20 7.82 -3.18
CA TYR A 270 9.91 7.11 -2.12
C TYR A 270 11.17 6.38 -2.62
N ALA A 271 11.10 5.76 -3.79
CA ALA A 271 12.19 4.99 -4.37
C ALA A 271 13.08 5.78 -5.34
N ASP A 272 12.91 7.09 -5.44
CA ASP A 272 13.69 7.96 -6.33
C ASP A 272 13.58 7.55 -7.81
N VAL A 273 12.37 7.23 -8.26
CA VAL A 273 12.09 6.99 -9.69
C VAL A 273 11.84 8.33 -10.35
N ASP A 274 12.71 8.69 -11.27
CA ASP A 274 12.75 9.99 -11.93
C ASP A 274 12.24 9.89 -13.38
N VAL A 275 10.93 10.12 -13.57
CA VAL A 275 10.32 10.10 -14.91
C VAL A 275 9.58 11.40 -15.23
N PHE A 276 8.91 11.98 -14.27
CA PHE A 276 8.24 13.28 -14.36
C PHE A 276 8.77 14.22 -13.29
N SER A 277 8.63 15.55 -13.52
CA SER A 277 8.98 16.53 -12.51
C SER A 277 8.21 16.29 -11.20
N TYR A 278 8.76 16.73 -10.08
CA TYR A 278 8.05 16.67 -8.80
C TYR A 278 6.72 17.43 -8.85
N GLY A 279 6.64 18.51 -9.62
CA GLY A 279 5.40 19.28 -9.79
C GLY A 279 4.32 18.49 -10.51
N ILE A 280 4.66 17.76 -11.55
CA ILE A 280 3.71 16.88 -12.27
C ILE A 280 3.20 15.78 -11.34
N VAL A 281 4.10 15.09 -10.66
CA VAL A 281 3.72 13.99 -9.73
C VAL A 281 2.88 14.54 -8.59
N LYS A 282 3.28 15.67 -8.00
CA LYS A 282 2.48 16.36 -6.96
C LYS A 282 1.08 16.69 -7.48
N GLY A 283 0.99 17.24 -8.68
CA GLY A 283 -0.30 17.61 -9.28
C GLY A 283 -1.23 16.39 -9.44
N ILE A 284 -0.69 15.26 -9.89
CA ILE A 284 -1.46 14.00 -10.01
C ILE A 284 -1.99 13.57 -8.64
N ILE A 285 -1.12 13.51 -7.64
CA ILE A 285 -1.46 13.02 -6.30
C ILE A 285 -2.48 13.95 -5.62
N VAL A 286 -2.24 15.25 -5.61
CA VAL A 286 -3.12 16.19 -4.89
C VAL A 286 -4.51 16.29 -5.53
N ARG A 287 -4.59 16.34 -6.87
CA ARG A 287 -5.88 16.34 -7.56
C ARG A 287 -6.66 15.05 -7.32
N HIS A 288 -5.94 13.92 -7.26
CA HIS A 288 -6.53 12.63 -6.96
C HIS A 288 -7.12 12.60 -5.55
N PHE A 289 -6.38 13.05 -4.55
CA PHE A 289 -6.89 13.16 -3.19
C PHE A 289 -8.07 14.12 -3.07
N GLU A 290 -7.97 15.32 -3.67
CA GLU A 290 -9.06 16.30 -3.65
C GLU A 290 -10.34 15.73 -4.26
N GLU A 291 -10.22 15.05 -5.39
CA GLU A 291 -11.36 14.41 -6.05
C GLU A 291 -12.01 13.35 -5.15
N TRP A 292 -11.21 12.49 -4.51
CA TRP A 292 -11.75 11.48 -3.61
C TRP A 292 -12.38 12.06 -2.36
N PHE A 293 -11.75 13.05 -1.74
CA PHE A 293 -12.25 13.64 -0.49
C PHE A 293 -13.48 14.54 -0.67
N GLN A 294 -13.85 14.87 -1.90
CA GLN A 294 -15.12 15.53 -2.20
C GLN A 294 -16.30 14.54 -2.21
N ASN A 295 -16.03 13.26 -2.25
CA ASN A 295 -17.06 12.22 -2.31
C ASN A 295 -17.34 11.65 -0.90
N PRO A 296 -18.58 11.13 -0.66
CA PRO A 296 -18.93 10.54 0.63
C PRO A 296 -18.32 9.13 0.76
N ILE A 297 -17.02 9.05 0.98
CA ILE A 297 -16.26 7.79 1.07
C ILE A 297 -16.15 7.24 2.49
N THR A 298 -16.58 8.03 3.48
CA THR A 298 -16.63 7.61 4.89
C THR A 298 -18.07 7.55 5.39
N ASP A 299 -18.29 6.76 6.44
CA ASP A 299 -19.54 6.80 7.19
C ASP A 299 -19.62 8.03 8.11
N ASN A 300 -20.70 8.14 8.87
CA ASN A 300 -20.91 9.25 9.81
C ASN A 300 -19.87 9.29 10.94
N GLY A 301 -19.17 8.19 11.19
CA GLY A 301 -18.10 8.10 12.19
C GLY A 301 -16.71 8.40 11.61
N GLY A 302 -16.61 8.69 10.32
CA GLY A 302 -15.33 8.98 9.67
C GLY A 302 -14.57 7.74 9.21
N VAL A 303 -15.20 6.56 9.22
CA VAL A 303 -14.58 5.30 8.78
C VAL A 303 -14.79 5.11 7.28
N LEU A 304 -13.72 4.77 6.54
CA LEU A 304 -13.82 4.44 5.12
C LEU A 304 -14.77 3.25 4.91
N THR A 305 -15.66 3.40 3.93
CA THR A 305 -16.68 2.40 3.62
C THR A 305 -16.31 1.55 2.42
N ILE A 306 -16.84 0.34 2.35
CA ILE A 306 -16.87 -0.42 1.10
C ILE A 306 -17.78 0.33 0.11
N GLY A 307 -17.28 0.53 -1.10
CA GLY A 307 -17.93 1.28 -2.15
C GLY A 307 -16.92 1.92 -3.09
N TYR A 308 -17.39 2.81 -3.93
CA TYR A 308 -16.51 3.58 -4.82
C TYR A 308 -16.71 5.07 -4.57
N ARG A 309 -17.61 5.74 -5.29
CA ARG A 309 -17.91 7.17 -5.08
C ARG A 309 -18.77 7.43 -3.83
N TYR A 310 -19.42 6.39 -3.33
CA TYR A 310 -20.30 6.42 -2.16
C TYR A 310 -20.34 5.01 -1.55
N PRO A 311 -20.86 4.85 -0.33
CA PRO A 311 -20.99 3.53 0.30
C PRO A 311 -21.89 2.62 -0.54
N ASN A 312 -21.39 1.46 -0.92
CA ASN A 312 -22.12 0.52 -1.76
C ASN A 312 -21.57 -0.90 -1.61
N LEU A 313 -22.29 -1.75 -0.89
CA LEU A 313 -21.90 -3.14 -0.67
C LEU A 313 -21.94 -4.01 -1.94
N HIS A 314 -22.62 -3.56 -2.99
CA HIS A 314 -22.54 -4.23 -4.31
C HIS A 314 -21.15 -4.16 -4.94
N MET A 315 -20.32 -3.23 -4.48
CA MET A 315 -18.91 -3.15 -4.90
C MET A 315 -18.00 -4.10 -4.11
N SER A 316 -18.54 -4.81 -3.12
CA SER A 316 -17.77 -5.72 -2.29
C SER A 316 -17.38 -6.97 -3.07
N GLU A 317 -16.10 -7.31 -3.05
CA GLU A 317 -15.63 -8.62 -3.49
C GLU A 317 -15.60 -9.57 -2.30
N SER A 318 -15.52 -10.88 -2.58
CA SER A 318 -15.55 -11.90 -1.52
C SER A 318 -14.45 -11.73 -0.46
N TYR A 319 -13.36 -11.06 -0.81
CA TYR A 319 -12.23 -10.80 0.07
C TYR A 319 -12.27 -9.40 0.72
N ASN A 320 -13.36 -8.64 0.58
CA ASN A 320 -13.48 -7.34 1.21
C ASN A 320 -14.21 -7.44 2.56
N SER A 321 -13.58 -6.92 3.59
CA SER A 321 -14.13 -6.74 4.93
C SER A 321 -14.17 -5.25 5.28
N PRO A 322 -14.73 -4.86 6.44
CA PRO A 322 -14.81 -3.43 6.82
C PRO A 322 -13.46 -2.70 6.84
N GLY A 323 -12.36 -3.38 7.14
CA GLY A 323 -11.02 -2.80 7.15
C GLY A 323 -10.33 -2.75 5.77
N SER A 324 -10.85 -3.46 4.79
CA SER A 324 -10.23 -3.57 3.46
C SER A 324 -9.99 -2.23 2.77
N PRO A 325 -10.89 -1.23 2.85
CA PRO A 325 -10.69 0.07 2.20
C PRO A 325 -9.43 0.81 2.65
N TYR A 326 -8.87 0.49 3.81
CA TYR A 326 -7.63 1.11 4.30
C TYR A 326 -6.37 0.68 3.54
N TRP A 327 -6.48 -0.23 2.58
CA TRP A 327 -5.46 -0.44 1.55
C TRP A 327 -5.11 0.86 0.82
N SER A 328 -6.06 1.78 0.74
CA SER A 328 -5.89 3.11 0.15
C SER A 328 -4.75 3.90 0.81
N LEU A 329 -4.42 3.63 2.06
CA LEU A 329 -3.36 4.33 2.79
C LEU A 329 -1.97 4.10 2.22
N LYS A 330 -1.79 3.14 1.33
CA LYS A 330 -0.56 2.97 0.55
C LYS A 330 -0.15 4.25 -0.20
N ALA A 331 -1.12 5.07 -0.58
CA ALA A 331 -0.86 6.35 -1.22
C ALA A 331 -0.07 7.34 -0.35
N PHE A 332 0.02 7.11 0.96
CA PHE A 332 0.76 7.95 1.90
C PHE A 332 2.23 7.56 2.08
N ILE A 333 2.77 6.63 1.30
CA ILE A 333 4.20 6.26 1.42
C ILE A 333 5.13 7.46 1.21
N LEU A 334 4.68 8.49 0.49
CA LEU A 334 5.43 9.75 0.33
C LEU A 334 5.77 10.42 1.68
N LEU A 335 5.03 10.15 2.75
CA LEU A 335 5.32 10.70 4.08
C LEU A 335 6.65 10.22 4.67
N ALA A 336 7.24 9.16 4.11
CA ALA A 336 8.58 8.70 4.48
C ALA A 336 9.70 9.59 3.95
N LEU A 337 9.39 10.52 3.03
CA LEU A 337 10.37 11.48 2.53
C LEU A 337 10.82 12.42 3.65
N PRO A 338 12.13 12.74 3.74
CA PRO A 338 12.61 13.70 4.73
C PRO A 338 12.02 15.10 4.52
N ASP A 339 12.01 15.92 5.59
CA ASP A 339 11.40 17.24 5.57
C ASP A 339 12.01 18.18 4.52
N GLU A 340 13.30 18.00 4.23
CA GLU A 340 14.05 18.82 3.26
C GLU A 340 13.93 18.30 1.80
N HIS A 341 13.18 17.21 1.56
CA HIS A 341 13.05 16.67 0.22
C HIS A 341 12.42 17.68 -0.73
N PRO A 342 12.99 17.90 -1.93
CA PRO A 342 12.52 18.95 -2.85
C PRO A 342 11.07 18.80 -3.32
N PHE A 343 10.51 17.59 -3.23
CA PHE A 343 9.08 17.37 -3.52
C PHE A 343 8.17 18.28 -2.69
N TRP A 344 8.51 18.52 -1.42
CA TRP A 344 7.67 19.32 -0.53
C TRP A 344 7.57 20.78 -0.96
N GLN A 345 8.61 21.31 -1.61
CA GLN A 345 8.67 22.70 -2.10
C GLN A 345 8.15 22.86 -3.53
N ALA A 346 7.96 21.75 -4.26
CA ALA A 346 7.48 21.81 -5.64
C ALA A 346 6.04 22.33 -5.70
N GLU A 347 5.74 23.15 -6.70
CA GLU A 347 4.38 23.56 -7.02
C GLU A 347 3.71 22.47 -7.86
N ALA A 348 2.41 22.22 -7.59
CA ALA A 348 1.64 21.27 -8.37
C ALA A 348 1.48 21.79 -9.80
N GLU A 349 1.82 20.94 -10.76
CA GLU A 349 1.71 21.23 -12.19
C GLU A 349 0.56 20.42 -12.82
N PRO A 350 -0.03 20.91 -13.92
CA PRO A 350 -1.00 20.12 -14.67
C PRO A 350 -0.35 18.87 -15.30
N LEU A 351 -1.18 17.95 -15.79
CA LEU A 351 -0.70 16.84 -16.61
C LEU A 351 0.10 17.37 -17.78
N PRO A 352 1.17 16.67 -18.19
CA PRO A 352 1.85 17.01 -19.42
C PRO A 352 0.91 16.79 -20.62
N GLN A 353 1.27 17.33 -21.78
CA GLN A 353 0.50 17.06 -22.99
C GLN A 353 0.59 15.57 -23.33
N LEU A 354 -0.56 14.92 -23.39
CA LEU A 354 -0.68 13.50 -23.72
C LEU A 354 -1.32 13.34 -25.11
N ASN A 355 -1.01 12.21 -25.75
CA ASN A 355 -1.64 11.87 -27.03
C ASN A 355 -3.13 11.60 -26.83
N LYS A 356 -3.95 12.04 -27.76
CA LYS A 356 -5.40 11.83 -27.69
C LYS A 356 -5.78 10.35 -27.65
N ASN A 357 -5.08 9.53 -28.41
CA ASN A 357 -5.27 8.08 -28.42
C ASN A 357 -3.93 7.41 -28.13
N LYS A 358 -3.95 6.46 -27.20
CA LYS A 358 -2.74 5.71 -26.80
C LYS A 358 -3.07 4.23 -26.75
N PHE A 359 -2.33 3.44 -27.51
CA PHE A 359 -2.39 1.99 -27.42
C PHE A 359 -1.40 1.50 -26.36
N LEU A 360 -1.92 0.88 -25.31
CA LEU A 360 -1.15 0.22 -24.25
C LEU A 360 -1.10 -1.26 -24.60
N LYS A 361 -0.06 -1.66 -25.31
CA LYS A 361 0.04 -2.99 -25.90
C LYS A 361 -0.02 -4.11 -24.86
N GLU A 362 0.80 -4.00 -23.82
CA GLU A 362 0.89 -5.03 -22.78
C GLU A 362 -0.36 -5.07 -21.90
N ALA A 363 -1.03 -3.93 -21.73
CA ALA A 363 -2.31 -3.84 -21.02
C ALA A 363 -3.49 -4.28 -21.91
N GLN A 364 -3.27 -4.44 -23.21
CA GLN A 364 -4.32 -4.79 -24.19
C GLN A 364 -5.50 -3.81 -24.18
N MET A 365 -5.19 -2.51 -24.11
CA MET A 365 -6.23 -1.46 -24.14
C MET A 365 -5.80 -0.26 -24.95
N ILE A 366 -6.80 0.46 -25.47
CA ILE A 366 -6.62 1.77 -26.08
C ILE A 366 -7.21 2.80 -25.11
N ILE A 367 -6.44 3.84 -24.82
CA ILE A 367 -6.92 4.97 -24.02
C ILE A 367 -7.21 6.13 -24.97
N GLN A 368 -8.42 6.64 -24.91
CA GLN A 368 -8.77 7.95 -25.46
C GLN A 368 -8.68 8.97 -24.32
N HIS A 369 -7.78 9.92 -24.48
CA HIS A 369 -7.50 10.94 -23.47
C HIS A 369 -7.65 12.33 -24.06
N ASP A 370 -8.59 13.13 -23.55
CA ASP A 370 -8.88 14.47 -24.04
C ASP A 370 -8.69 15.57 -22.98
N GLY A 371 -7.82 15.30 -21.99
CA GLY A 371 -7.53 16.18 -20.88
C GLY A 371 -8.43 15.91 -19.68
N ASP A 372 -9.71 16.24 -19.75
CA ASP A 372 -10.62 16.09 -18.62
C ASP A 372 -11.32 14.72 -18.55
N LYS A 373 -11.04 13.84 -19.51
CA LYS A 373 -11.57 12.47 -19.56
C LYS A 373 -10.51 11.50 -20.07
N ALA A 374 -10.50 10.33 -19.46
CA ALA A 374 -9.76 9.18 -19.96
C ALA A 374 -10.72 8.00 -20.07
N VAL A 375 -10.81 7.41 -21.24
CA VAL A 375 -11.71 6.30 -21.55
C VAL A 375 -10.90 5.13 -22.12
N SER A 376 -11.11 3.95 -21.56
CA SER A 376 -10.45 2.73 -22.02
C SER A 376 -11.36 1.91 -22.93
N TYR A 377 -10.76 1.32 -23.95
CA TYR A 377 -11.36 0.31 -24.82
C TYR A 377 -10.50 -0.96 -24.69
N THR A 378 -11.12 -2.04 -24.27
CA THR A 378 -10.45 -3.34 -24.04
C THR A 378 -10.97 -4.43 -24.96
#